data_d6e7d4778947aeef20ec987ba22ff815
#
_entry.id   d6e7d4778947aeef20ec987ba22ff815
#
_cell.length_a   1.000
_cell.length_b   1.000
_cell.length_c   1.000
_cell.angle_alpha   90.00
_cell.angle_beta   90.00
_cell.angle_gamma   90.00
#
_symmetry.space_group_name_H-M   'P 1'
#
loop_
_entity.id
_entity.type
_entity.pdbx_description
1 polymer ?
#
loop_
_entity_poly.entity_id
_entity_poly.type
_entity_poly.pdbx_seq_one_letter_code
_entity_poly.pdbx_strand_id
1 'polypeptide(L)'
;MELTTAAGDPLRNLASVPRWLNDGAVGGAADGGLAGGGSLLGAGAPASNTVRARELPLAGIRVLDLTRVIAGPVATRVLAALGADVLRLDPPALPEMVEAFADTGFDKRSAEADLADATTSARVRELLASADVVVAGYRGGALERFGLSPETLLADRPGLAVVTLNGWGHTGPWREVRGFDSIVQAAAGIADVYGTDPESDQAGPNPGSTWRPGALPVQALDHATGYGCAAAAVTLLGNRRSTGAGGVARLSLARTAEELWSLPSIDDEVLEVASPLRSRLDSSFGALEFVEPPLVDSGAQVRHRHAPPPYGSSALAWA
;
A
#
# COMPACT_ATOMS: atom_id res chain seq x y z
N MET A 1 -4.22 -31.40 -4.28
CA MET A 1 -5.26 -31.09 -3.28
C MET A 1 -6.30 -30.30 -4.04
N GLU A 2 -7.39 -30.96 -4.47
CA GLU A 2 -8.49 -30.25 -5.11
C GLU A 2 -9.00 -29.20 -4.13
N LEU A 3 -8.85 -27.94 -4.49
CA LEU A 3 -9.55 -26.83 -3.83
C LEU A 3 -11.02 -26.98 -4.16
N THR A 4 -11.68 -27.89 -3.44
CA THR A 4 -13.12 -28.07 -3.56
C THR A 4 -13.80 -26.75 -3.19
N THR A 5 -14.55 -26.25 -4.10
CA THR A 5 -15.39 -25.05 -4.05
C THR A 5 -16.56 -25.21 -3.06
N ALA A 6 -16.32 -25.67 -1.83
CA ALA A 6 -17.31 -25.73 -0.76
C ALA A 6 -17.58 -24.33 -0.20
N ALA A 7 -18.80 -24.11 0.28
CA ALA A 7 -19.16 -22.89 1.00
C ALA A 7 -18.19 -22.67 2.16
N GLY A 8 -17.31 -21.69 2.04
CA GLY A 8 -16.22 -21.44 2.99
C GLY A 8 -14.84 -21.28 2.34
N ASP A 9 -14.72 -21.48 1.04
CA ASP A 9 -13.50 -21.17 0.29
C ASP A 9 -13.22 -19.65 0.40
N PRO A 10 -12.04 -19.26 0.94
CA PRO A 10 -11.70 -17.85 1.09
C PRO A 10 -11.70 -17.10 -0.24
N LEU A 11 -11.33 -17.76 -1.34
CA LEU A 11 -11.34 -17.16 -2.67
C LEU A 11 -12.76 -16.84 -3.16
N ARG A 12 -13.75 -17.66 -2.81
CA ARG A 12 -15.17 -17.39 -3.14
C ARG A 12 -15.75 -16.26 -2.31
N ASN A 13 -15.36 -16.14 -1.05
CA ASN A 13 -15.81 -15.04 -0.20
C ASN A 13 -15.21 -13.69 -0.63
N LEU A 14 -14.08 -13.68 -1.35
CA LEU A 14 -13.51 -12.47 -1.91
C LEU A 14 -14.36 -11.86 -3.03
N ALA A 15 -15.11 -12.69 -3.78
CA ALA A 15 -16.04 -12.21 -4.81
C ALA A 15 -17.20 -11.39 -4.25
N SER A 16 -17.52 -11.54 -2.96
CA SER A 16 -18.55 -10.76 -2.27
C SER A 16 -18.06 -9.44 -1.67
N VAL A 17 -16.73 -9.20 -1.68
CA VAL A 17 -16.17 -7.91 -1.29
C VAL A 17 -16.40 -6.94 -2.44
N PRO A 18 -17.05 -5.77 -2.22
CA PRO A 18 -17.25 -4.79 -3.28
C PRO A 18 -15.94 -4.49 -3.98
N ARG A 19 -15.92 -4.52 -5.30
CA ARG A 19 -14.79 -4.12 -6.13
C ARG A 19 -14.68 -2.60 -6.12
N TRP A 20 -14.26 -2.04 -4.99
CA TRP A 20 -14.16 -0.59 -4.80
C TRP A 20 -13.29 0.12 -5.87
N LEU A 21 -12.37 -0.61 -6.52
CA LEU A 21 -11.61 -0.11 -7.69
C LEU A 21 -12.49 0.05 -8.94
N ASN A 22 -13.60 -0.68 -9.03
CA ASN A 22 -14.52 -0.60 -10.16
C ASN A 22 -15.79 0.20 -9.86
N ASP A 23 -16.17 0.35 -8.59
CA ASP A 23 -17.46 0.94 -8.20
C ASP A 23 -17.38 2.44 -7.88
N GLY A 24 -16.17 3.00 -7.92
CA GLY A 24 -15.99 4.38 -7.47
C GLY A 24 -15.38 5.34 -8.46
N ALA A 25 -15.83 5.47 -9.68
CA ALA A 25 -15.63 6.69 -10.47
C ALA A 25 -15.94 6.55 -11.97
N VAL A 26 -17.10 6.00 -12.35
CA VAL A 26 -17.61 6.23 -13.70
C VAL A 26 -19.05 6.73 -13.61
N GLY A 27 -19.17 7.93 -13.07
CA GLY A 27 -20.37 8.75 -13.14
C GLY A 27 -20.01 10.06 -13.83
N GLY A 28 -20.28 10.16 -15.15
CA GLY A 28 -20.22 11.43 -15.84
C GLY A 28 -19.16 11.57 -16.92
N ALA A 29 -19.21 10.75 -17.96
CA ALA A 29 -18.67 11.19 -19.26
C ALA A 29 -19.70 12.13 -19.89
N ALA A 30 -19.45 13.42 -19.77
CA ALA A 30 -20.10 14.43 -20.63
C ALA A 30 -19.28 14.50 -21.93
N ASP A 31 -19.88 14.10 -23.02
CA ASP A 31 -19.43 14.41 -24.39
C ASP A 31 -19.17 15.90 -24.54
N GLY A 32 -17.95 16.26 -24.80
CA GLY A 32 -17.52 17.61 -25.16
C GLY A 32 -16.52 17.56 -26.29
N GLY A 33 -17.03 17.70 -27.51
CA GLY A 33 -16.28 17.66 -28.76
C GLY A 33 -15.11 18.62 -28.80
N LEU A 34 -13.97 18.12 -29.30
CA LEU A 34 -12.84 18.93 -29.72
C LEU A 34 -13.10 19.56 -31.09
N ALA A 35 -13.14 20.86 -31.13
CA ALA A 35 -12.98 21.60 -32.38
C ALA A 35 -12.23 22.92 -32.14
N GLY A 36 -11.23 23.19 -32.97
CA GLY A 36 -10.75 24.52 -33.25
C GLY A 36 -9.35 24.90 -32.78
N GLY A 37 -8.39 24.77 -33.72
CA GLY A 37 -7.07 25.34 -33.62
C GLY A 37 -7.04 26.86 -33.62
N GLY A 38 -6.03 27.45 -33.03
CA GLY A 38 -5.74 28.87 -33.03
C GLY A 38 -4.31 29.11 -32.57
N SER A 39 -3.40 29.25 -33.53
CA SER A 39 -2.03 29.75 -33.31
C SER A 39 -2.10 31.26 -33.03
N LEU A 40 -1.52 31.72 -31.92
CA LEU A 40 -1.07 33.08 -31.75
C LEU A 40 0.28 33.12 -31.07
N LEU A 41 1.31 33.36 -31.88
CA LEU A 41 2.64 33.79 -31.47
C LEU A 41 2.53 35.20 -30.87
N GLY A 42 2.76 35.34 -29.59
CA GLY A 42 2.94 36.60 -28.92
C GLY A 42 4.24 36.58 -28.13
N ALA A 43 5.26 37.31 -28.63
CA ALA A 43 6.50 37.53 -27.91
C ALA A 43 6.25 38.44 -26.71
N GLY A 44 6.31 37.86 -25.50
CA GLY A 44 6.25 38.58 -24.22
C GLY A 44 7.56 38.37 -23.45
N ALA A 45 8.07 39.48 -22.88
CA ALA A 45 9.32 39.60 -22.15
C ALA A 45 9.51 38.53 -21.05
N PRO A 46 10.76 38.23 -20.63
CA PRO A 46 11.03 37.19 -19.63
C PRO A 46 10.49 37.64 -18.26
N ALA A 47 9.36 37.08 -17.85
CA ALA A 47 8.93 37.13 -16.48
C ALA A 47 9.97 36.36 -15.63
N SER A 48 10.45 36.97 -14.55
CA SER A 48 11.32 36.37 -13.58
C SER A 48 10.62 35.13 -12.99
N ASN A 49 10.93 33.97 -13.51
CA ASN A 49 10.41 32.70 -13.05
C ASN A 49 11.13 32.31 -11.75
N THR A 50 10.75 32.91 -10.64
CA THR A 50 10.91 32.26 -9.35
C THR A 50 9.95 31.08 -9.37
N VAL A 51 10.44 29.90 -9.81
CA VAL A 51 9.74 28.64 -9.66
C VAL A 51 9.52 28.44 -8.15
N ARG A 52 8.32 28.82 -7.66
CA ARG A 52 7.90 28.40 -6.33
C ARG A 52 8.06 26.88 -6.31
N ALA A 53 8.84 26.38 -5.37
CA ALA A 53 8.94 24.96 -5.16
C ALA A 53 7.52 24.41 -5.04
N ARG A 54 7.15 23.56 -5.99
CA ARG A 54 5.77 23.06 -6.07
C ARG A 54 5.51 22.23 -4.83
N GLU A 55 4.45 22.56 -4.13
CA GLU A 55 3.99 21.79 -2.98
C GLU A 55 3.57 20.40 -3.45
N LEU A 56 4.01 19.35 -2.73
CA LEU A 56 3.68 17.98 -3.09
C LEU A 56 2.19 17.69 -2.87
N PRO A 57 1.61 16.75 -3.61
CA PRO A 57 0.16 16.50 -3.62
C PRO A 57 -0.46 16.23 -2.24
N LEU A 58 0.30 15.63 -1.32
CA LEU A 58 -0.16 15.29 0.03
C LEU A 58 0.52 16.14 1.12
N ALA A 59 1.09 17.30 0.77
CA ALA A 59 1.63 18.23 1.75
C ALA A 59 0.56 18.62 2.79
N GLY A 60 0.93 18.56 4.08
CA GLY A 60 0.02 18.84 5.20
C GLY A 60 -0.91 17.67 5.59
N ILE A 61 -0.92 16.57 4.86
CA ILE A 61 -1.67 15.36 5.24
C ILE A 61 -0.88 14.55 6.27
N ARG A 62 -1.53 14.17 7.37
CA ARG A 62 -0.98 13.40 8.48
C ARG A 62 -1.43 11.93 8.40
N VAL A 63 -0.46 11.02 8.29
CA VAL A 63 -0.69 9.58 8.15
C VAL A 63 -0.13 8.83 9.34
N LEU A 64 -0.98 8.13 10.07
CA LEU A 64 -0.54 7.21 11.12
C LEU A 64 -0.37 5.82 10.50
N ASP A 65 0.86 5.31 10.55
CA ASP A 65 1.25 4.03 9.99
C ASP A 65 1.30 2.96 11.10
N LEU A 66 0.28 2.10 11.14
CA LEU A 66 0.16 0.95 12.03
C LEU A 66 0.40 -0.34 11.24
N THR A 67 1.49 -0.39 10.49
CA THR A 67 1.76 -1.52 9.60
C THR A 67 3.16 -2.10 9.79
N ARG A 68 3.36 -3.31 9.26
CA ARG A 68 4.62 -4.04 9.32
C ARG A 68 4.84 -4.84 8.06
N VAL A 69 6.05 -5.37 7.92
CA VAL A 69 6.51 -6.23 6.84
C VAL A 69 6.63 -5.43 5.53
N ILE A 70 5.77 -5.65 4.52
CA ILE A 70 5.95 -5.06 3.19
C ILE A 70 4.73 -4.25 2.74
N ALA A 71 3.56 -4.85 2.60
CA ALA A 71 2.41 -4.23 1.93
C ALA A 71 2.00 -2.87 2.52
N GLY A 72 1.75 -2.81 3.83
CA GLY A 72 1.42 -1.55 4.51
C GLY A 72 2.56 -0.54 4.48
N PRO A 73 3.80 -0.93 4.84
CA PRO A 73 4.95 -0.04 4.74
C PRO A 73 5.22 0.50 3.33
N VAL A 74 4.98 -0.26 2.26
CA VAL A 74 5.02 0.23 0.87
C VAL A 74 3.95 1.29 0.64
N ALA A 75 2.72 1.06 1.09
CA ALA A 75 1.65 2.04 0.96
C ALA A 75 2.03 3.38 1.61
N THR A 76 2.50 3.35 2.84
CA THR A 76 2.83 4.56 3.60
C THR A 76 4.12 5.22 3.10
N ARG A 77 5.08 4.46 2.51
CA ARG A 77 6.22 5.00 1.78
C ARG A 77 5.78 5.82 0.55
N VAL A 78 4.81 5.32 -0.21
CA VAL A 78 4.23 6.05 -1.34
C VAL A 78 3.57 7.34 -0.89
N LEU A 79 2.77 7.32 0.19
CA LEU A 79 2.13 8.52 0.73
C LEU A 79 3.17 9.54 1.23
N ALA A 80 4.26 9.09 1.86
CA ALA A 80 5.36 9.93 2.30
C ALA A 80 6.09 10.58 1.11
N ALA A 81 6.40 9.82 0.05
CA ALA A 81 7.02 10.33 -1.17
C ALA A 81 6.15 11.40 -1.85
N LEU A 82 4.81 11.29 -1.74
CA LEU A 82 3.84 12.29 -2.21
C LEU A 82 3.70 13.48 -1.26
N GLY A 83 4.40 13.53 -0.15
CA GLY A 83 4.51 14.70 0.75
C GLY A 83 3.73 14.61 2.05
N ALA A 84 3.10 13.49 2.36
CA ALA A 84 2.44 13.31 3.65
C ALA A 84 3.44 13.27 4.82
N ASP A 85 3.03 13.81 5.99
CA ASP A 85 3.72 13.59 7.26
C ASP A 85 3.34 12.22 7.80
N VAL A 86 4.20 11.21 7.57
CA VAL A 86 3.96 9.83 7.97
C VAL A 86 4.69 9.51 9.26
N LEU A 87 3.93 9.17 10.31
CA LEU A 87 4.46 8.67 11.57
C LEU A 87 4.13 7.18 11.69
N ARG A 88 5.16 6.34 11.61
CA ARG A 88 5.07 4.91 11.85
C ARG A 88 5.17 4.64 13.36
N LEU A 89 4.28 3.78 13.87
CA LEU A 89 4.31 3.30 15.24
C LEU A 89 4.85 1.88 15.28
N ASP A 90 5.97 1.73 15.97
CA ASP A 90 6.71 0.47 16.07
C ASP A 90 6.54 -0.15 17.45
N PRO A 91 5.86 -1.32 17.58
CA PRO A 91 5.68 -1.97 18.87
C PRO A 91 7.01 -2.55 19.38
N PRO A 92 7.50 -2.18 20.59
CA PRO A 92 8.79 -2.64 21.10
C PRO A 92 8.90 -4.17 21.22
N ALA A 93 7.78 -4.82 21.55
CA ALA A 93 7.73 -6.29 21.67
C ALA A 93 7.79 -7.03 20.33
N LEU A 94 7.75 -6.33 19.21
CA LEU A 94 7.67 -6.92 17.87
C LEU A 94 8.47 -6.07 16.86
N PRO A 95 9.80 -5.96 17.03
CA PRO A 95 10.62 -5.12 16.17
C PRO A 95 10.60 -5.61 14.72
N GLU A 96 10.84 -4.71 13.79
CA GLU A 96 10.96 -5.01 12.37
C GLU A 96 12.37 -5.48 12.03
N MET A 97 12.53 -6.21 10.92
CA MET A 97 13.84 -6.50 10.36
C MET A 97 14.48 -5.21 9.83
N VAL A 98 15.76 -5.03 10.13
CA VAL A 98 16.48 -3.78 9.80
C VAL A 98 16.45 -3.49 8.30
N GLU A 99 16.61 -4.51 7.47
CA GLU A 99 16.62 -4.39 6.02
C GLU A 99 15.24 -3.99 5.47
N ALA A 100 14.18 -4.60 5.97
CA ALA A 100 12.80 -4.26 5.59
C ALA A 100 12.44 -2.84 6.03
N PHE A 101 12.87 -2.43 7.21
CA PHE A 101 12.68 -1.06 7.69
C PHE A 101 13.46 -0.05 6.85
N ALA A 102 14.74 -0.34 6.54
CA ALA A 102 15.55 0.53 5.71
C ALA A 102 14.96 0.74 4.32
N ASP A 103 14.42 -0.34 3.69
CA ASP A 103 13.75 -0.22 2.39
C ASP A 103 12.49 0.63 2.45
N THR A 104 11.66 0.44 3.48
CA THR A 104 10.34 1.06 3.52
C THR A 104 10.25 2.35 4.34
N GLY A 105 11.33 2.75 5.01
CA GLY A 105 11.37 3.89 5.94
C GLY A 105 11.63 5.26 5.29
N PHE A 106 11.85 5.34 3.98
CA PHE A 106 12.11 6.61 3.28
C PHE A 106 10.98 7.63 3.51
N ASP A 107 11.37 8.88 3.77
CA ASP A 107 10.47 10.02 4.00
C ASP A 107 9.52 9.87 5.20
N LYS A 108 9.68 8.83 6.03
CA LYS A 108 8.86 8.58 7.22
C LYS A 108 9.58 8.94 8.51
N ARG A 109 8.81 9.06 9.56
CA ARG A 109 9.26 9.06 10.94
C ARG A 109 8.85 7.74 11.60
N SER A 110 9.65 7.27 12.57
CA SER A 110 9.45 6.00 13.28
C SER A 110 9.53 6.25 14.78
N ALA A 111 8.47 5.96 15.50
CA ALA A 111 8.41 6.09 16.96
C ALA A 111 8.04 4.76 17.60
N GLU A 112 8.73 4.40 18.69
CA GLU A 112 8.31 3.27 19.51
C GLU A 112 7.01 3.59 20.23
N ALA A 113 6.05 2.64 20.20
CA ALA A 113 4.76 2.79 20.83
C ALA A 113 4.21 1.45 21.33
N ASP A 114 4.17 1.26 22.63
CA ASP A 114 3.43 0.15 23.23
C ASP A 114 1.99 0.58 23.53
N LEU A 115 1.05 0.13 22.73
CA LEU A 115 -0.37 0.43 22.93
C LEU A 115 -0.97 -0.19 24.21
N ALA A 116 -0.26 -1.13 24.85
CA ALA A 116 -0.67 -1.67 26.14
C ALA A 116 -0.32 -0.73 27.32
N ASP A 117 0.64 0.18 27.11
CA ASP A 117 0.91 1.26 28.07
C ASP A 117 -0.14 2.36 27.97
N ALA A 118 -0.73 2.73 29.11
CA ALA A 118 -1.83 3.70 29.16
C ALA A 118 -1.42 5.10 28.71
N THR A 119 -0.20 5.53 29.02
CA THR A 119 0.33 6.85 28.65
C THR A 119 0.56 6.91 27.14
N THR A 120 1.20 5.89 26.58
CA THR A 120 1.42 5.74 25.15
C THR A 120 0.10 5.66 24.39
N SER A 121 -0.86 4.87 24.89
CA SER A 121 -2.20 4.76 24.30
C SER A 121 -2.94 6.09 24.29
N ALA A 122 -2.87 6.88 25.37
CA ALA A 122 -3.44 8.23 25.43
C ALA A 122 -2.79 9.15 24.39
N ARG A 123 -1.46 9.11 24.27
CA ARG A 123 -0.74 9.91 23.27
C ARG A 123 -1.09 9.53 21.84
N VAL A 124 -1.25 8.24 21.54
CA VAL A 124 -1.71 7.78 20.21
C VAL A 124 -3.12 8.29 19.90
N ARG A 125 -4.03 8.35 20.88
CA ARG A 125 -5.36 8.95 20.68
C ARG A 125 -5.28 10.45 20.37
N GLU A 126 -4.36 11.18 20.99
CA GLU A 126 -4.13 12.60 20.65
C GLU A 126 -3.62 12.74 19.20
N LEU A 127 -2.72 11.88 18.75
CA LEU A 127 -2.28 11.85 17.36
C LEU A 127 -3.45 11.55 16.40
N LEU A 128 -4.26 10.55 16.73
CA LEU A 128 -5.45 10.21 15.97
C LEU A 128 -6.45 11.37 15.88
N ALA A 129 -6.54 12.19 16.92
CA ALA A 129 -7.43 13.37 16.91
C ALA A 129 -7.11 14.37 15.80
N SER A 130 -5.93 14.36 15.21
CA SER A 130 -5.51 15.23 14.12
C SER A 130 -4.94 14.47 12.90
N ALA A 131 -5.03 13.16 12.87
CA ALA A 131 -4.64 12.35 11.71
C ALA A 131 -5.65 12.53 10.57
N ASP A 132 -5.19 12.47 9.34
CA ASP A 132 -6.01 12.47 8.12
C ASP A 132 -6.23 11.05 7.59
N VAL A 133 -5.23 10.20 7.78
CA VAL A 133 -5.22 8.82 7.31
C VAL A 133 -4.69 7.91 8.42
N VAL A 134 -5.28 6.74 8.56
CA VAL A 134 -4.72 5.61 9.31
C VAL A 134 -4.57 4.44 8.35
N VAL A 135 -3.37 3.85 8.29
CA VAL A 135 -3.13 2.60 7.58
C VAL A 135 -2.82 1.51 8.61
N ALA A 136 -3.58 0.43 8.61
CA ALA A 136 -3.47 -0.65 9.58
C ALA A 136 -3.29 -2.00 8.87
N GLY A 137 -2.19 -2.71 9.18
CA GLY A 137 -1.80 -3.97 8.55
C GLY A 137 -1.76 -5.16 9.52
N TYR A 138 -2.60 -5.16 10.54
CA TYR A 138 -2.69 -6.27 11.48
C TYR A 138 -3.91 -7.14 11.18
N ARG A 139 -3.82 -8.44 11.54
CA ARG A 139 -4.95 -9.37 11.45
C ARG A 139 -6.17 -8.83 12.23
N GLY A 140 -7.36 -9.28 11.84
CA GLY A 140 -8.61 -8.92 12.51
C GLY A 140 -8.54 -9.09 14.03
N GLY A 141 -9.14 -8.17 14.77
CA GLY A 141 -9.16 -8.15 16.22
C GLY A 141 -7.89 -7.61 16.92
N ALA A 142 -6.75 -7.51 16.23
CA ALA A 142 -5.49 -7.15 16.87
C ALA A 142 -5.46 -5.71 17.41
N LEU A 143 -6.05 -4.77 16.69
CA LEU A 143 -6.14 -3.36 17.08
C LEU A 143 -7.46 -3.01 17.80
N GLU A 144 -8.49 -3.82 17.63
CA GLU A 144 -9.82 -3.62 18.22
C GLU A 144 -9.75 -3.55 19.76
N ARG A 145 -8.93 -4.40 20.39
CA ARG A 145 -8.69 -4.40 21.84
C ARG A 145 -8.15 -3.09 22.37
N PHE A 146 -7.59 -2.24 21.52
CA PHE A 146 -7.10 -0.90 21.86
C PHE A 146 -8.08 0.21 21.46
N GLY A 147 -9.29 -0.13 20.99
CA GLY A 147 -10.27 0.81 20.48
C GLY A 147 -9.91 1.41 19.12
N LEU A 148 -9.09 0.72 18.34
CA LEU A 148 -8.63 1.16 17.02
C LEU A 148 -9.28 0.35 15.88
N SER A 149 -10.53 -0.09 16.07
CA SER A 149 -11.30 -0.64 14.95
C SER A 149 -11.67 0.47 13.96
N PRO A 150 -11.83 0.17 12.66
CA PRO A 150 -12.26 1.16 11.68
C PRO A 150 -13.56 1.85 12.06
N GLU A 151 -14.50 1.10 12.63
CA GLU A 151 -15.81 1.59 13.06
C GLU A 151 -15.68 2.60 14.21
N THR A 152 -14.86 2.29 15.22
CA THR A 152 -14.58 3.19 16.34
C THR A 152 -13.87 4.45 15.85
N LEU A 153 -12.85 4.31 15.02
CA LEU A 153 -12.10 5.43 14.45
C LEU A 153 -12.99 6.39 13.65
N LEU A 154 -13.93 5.86 12.84
CA LEU A 154 -14.87 6.70 12.09
C LEU A 154 -15.98 7.29 12.94
N ALA A 155 -16.42 6.60 14.00
CA ALA A 155 -17.38 7.16 14.95
C ALA A 155 -16.79 8.39 15.68
N ASP A 156 -15.53 8.29 16.08
CA ASP A 156 -14.81 9.41 16.73
C ASP A 156 -14.43 10.52 15.72
N ARG A 157 -14.14 10.14 14.47
CA ARG A 157 -13.69 11.05 13.41
C ARG A 157 -14.30 10.71 12.06
N PRO A 158 -15.49 11.21 11.75
CA PRO A 158 -16.18 10.92 10.47
C PRO A 158 -15.40 11.34 9.20
N GLY A 159 -14.46 12.27 9.33
CA GLY A 159 -13.59 12.70 8.22
C GLY A 159 -12.29 11.90 8.05
N LEU A 160 -12.03 10.89 8.88
CA LEU A 160 -10.80 10.09 8.81
C LEU A 160 -10.84 9.11 7.63
N ALA A 161 -9.75 8.99 6.90
CA ALA A 161 -9.54 7.92 5.92
C ALA A 161 -8.88 6.73 6.61
N VAL A 162 -9.56 5.57 6.67
CA VAL A 162 -9.04 4.36 7.29
C VAL A 162 -8.79 3.31 6.21
N VAL A 163 -7.54 2.87 6.09
CA VAL A 163 -7.16 1.80 5.16
C VAL A 163 -6.69 0.60 5.97
N THR A 164 -7.32 -0.55 5.77
CA THR A 164 -6.91 -1.79 6.43
C THR A 164 -6.50 -2.84 5.41
N LEU A 165 -5.52 -3.64 5.76
CA LEU A 165 -5.07 -4.76 4.94
C LEU A 165 -4.77 -5.99 5.80
N ASN A 166 -4.94 -7.16 5.22
CA ASN A 166 -4.56 -8.44 5.82
C ASN A 166 -4.26 -9.50 4.72
N GLY A 167 -3.94 -10.73 5.12
CA GLY A 167 -3.65 -11.79 4.15
C GLY A 167 -4.88 -12.30 3.40
N TRP A 168 -6.02 -12.51 4.10
CA TRP A 168 -7.11 -13.37 3.62
C TRP A 168 -8.44 -12.66 3.38
N GLY A 169 -8.53 -11.39 3.66
CA GLY A 169 -9.78 -10.62 3.60
C GLY A 169 -10.44 -10.46 4.98
N HIS A 170 -11.51 -9.68 5.00
CA HIS A 170 -12.17 -9.24 6.22
C HIS A 170 -13.45 -10.06 6.55
N THR A 171 -13.75 -11.03 5.72
CA THR A 171 -14.89 -11.96 5.86
C THR A 171 -14.42 -13.40 5.71
N GLY A 172 -15.29 -14.36 5.98
CA GLY A 172 -14.99 -15.78 5.83
C GLY A 172 -14.14 -16.37 6.98
N PRO A 173 -13.87 -17.68 6.89
CA PRO A 173 -13.25 -18.43 8.00
C PRO A 173 -11.79 -18.07 8.27
N TRP A 174 -11.08 -17.50 7.29
CA TRP A 174 -9.66 -17.17 7.41
C TRP A 174 -9.39 -15.71 7.76
N ARG A 175 -10.42 -14.88 7.99
CA ARG A 175 -10.26 -13.45 8.30
C ARG A 175 -9.30 -13.14 9.46
N GLU A 176 -9.13 -14.06 10.39
CA GLU A 176 -8.26 -13.92 11.57
C GLU A 176 -6.96 -14.75 11.47
N VAL A 177 -6.81 -15.54 10.38
CA VAL A 177 -5.62 -16.35 10.16
C VAL A 177 -4.46 -15.46 9.70
N ARG A 178 -3.25 -15.77 10.13
CA ARG A 178 -2.05 -15.10 9.63
C ARG A 178 -1.84 -15.45 8.16
N GLY A 179 -1.49 -14.44 7.37
CA GLY A 179 -1.15 -14.60 5.96
C GLY A 179 0.01 -13.70 5.60
N PHE A 180 0.92 -14.23 4.80
CA PHE A 180 2.02 -13.53 4.19
C PHE A 180 2.00 -13.83 2.70
N ASP A 181 2.66 -13.02 1.90
CA ASP A 181 2.66 -13.12 0.45
C ASP A 181 2.86 -14.56 -0.06
N SER A 182 3.93 -15.23 0.32
CA SER A 182 4.26 -16.58 -0.16
C SER A 182 3.20 -17.63 0.21
N ILE A 183 2.58 -17.52 1.39
CA ILE A 183 1.49 -18.42 1.81
C ILE A 183 0.23 -18.13 1.00
N VAL A 184 -0.05 -16.87 0.71
CA VAL A 184 -1.19 -16.49 -0.14
C VAL A 184 -0.96 -16.92 -1.58
N GLN A 185 0.24 -16.77 -2.12
CA GLN A 185 0.58 -17.29 -3.45
C GLN A 185 0.35 -18.79 -3.55
N ALA A 186 0.79 -19.55 -2.54
CA ALA A 186 0.57 -20.99 -2.49
C ALA A 186 -0.92 -21.36 -2.44
N ALA A 187 -1.69 -20.69 -1.58
CA ALA A 187 -3.12 -20.96 -1.43
C ALA A 187 -3.96 -20.50 -2.63
N ALA A 188 -3.50 -19.47 -3.35
CA ALA A 188 -4.17 -18.96 -4.55
C ALA A 188 -3.82 -19.72 -5.83
N GLY A 189 -2.98 -20.78 -5.76
CA GLY A 189 -2.57 -21.58 -6.92
C GLY A 189 -1.42 -20.97 -7.74
N ILE A 190 -0.90 -19.80 -7.36
CA ILE A 190 0.21 -19.13 -8.06
C ILE A 190 1.46 -20.01 -8.01
N ALA A 191 1.75 -20.59 -6.85
CA ALA A 191 2.91 -21.46 -6.68
C ALA A 191 2.85 -22.73 -7.54
N ASP A 192 1.65 -23.20 -7.88
CA ASP A 192 1.47 -24.34 -8.77
C ASP A 192 1.75 -23.95 -10.23
N VAL A 193 1.15 -22.86 -10.71
CA VAL A 193 1.30 -22.40 -12.11
C VAL A 193 2.74 -21.99 -12.43
N TYR A 194 3.45 -21.40 -11.48
CA TYR A 194 4.87 -21.04 -11.65
C TYR A 194 5.82 -22.15 -11.19
N GLY A 195 5.28 -23.31 -10.78
CA GLY A 195 6.07 -24.47 -10.38
C GLY A 195 6.82 -25.10 -11.57
N THR A 196 7.97 -25.68 -11.28
CA THR A 196 8.81 -26.35 -12.27
C THR A 196 9.18 -27.75 -11.82
N ASP A 197 9.22 -28.67 -12.75
CA ASP A 197 9.84 -29.99 -12.56
C ASP A 197 11.05 -30.09 -13.51
N PRO A 198 12.29 -29.92 -12.99
CA PRO A 198 13.50 -29.96 -13.80
C PRO A 198 13.74 -31.28 -14.56
N GLU A 199 13.09 -32.37 -14.14
CA GLU A 199 13.25 -33.70 -14.70
C GLU A 199 12.05 -34.16 -15.54
N SER A 200 11.04 -33.31 -15.70
CA SER A 200 9.80 -33.63 -16.41
C SER A 200 9.29 -32.46 -17.24
N ASP A 201 8.91 -32.75 -18.48
CA ASP A 201 8.17 -31.79 -19.33
C ASP A 201 6.70 -31.66 -18.91
N GLN A 202 6.26 -32.36 -17.86
CA GLN A 202 4.89 -32.32 -17.37
C GLN A 202 4.76 -31.30 -16.23
N ALA A 203 3.75 -30.46 -16.33
CA ALA A 203 3.39 -29.55 -15.27
C ALA A 203 2.72 -30.29 -14.10
N GLY A 204 3.12 -29.96 -12.87
CA GLY A 204 2.47 -30.40 -11.65
C GLY A 204 3.20 -31.51 -10.85
N PRO A 205 2.81 -31.68 -9.58
CA PRO A 205 3.46 -32.61 -8.69
C PRO A 205 2.98 -34.06 -8.95
N ASN A 206 3.89 -34.91 -9.38
CA ASN A 206 3.69 -36.36 -9.46
C ASN A 206 4.42 -37.08 -8.31
N PRO A 207 3.93 -38.25 -7.83
CA PRO A 207 4.68 -39.05 -6.86
C PRO A 207 6.07 -39.40 -7.36
N GLY A 208 7.11 -38.97 -6.65
CA GLY A 208 8.51 -39.15 -7.02
C GLY A 208 9.09 -38.09 -7.93
N SER A 209 8.33 -37.04 -8.32
CA SER A 209 8.83 -35.93 -9.12
C SER A 209 9.75 -35.02 -8.31
N THR A 210 10.65 -34.33 -9.01
CA THR A 210 11.49 -33.26 -8.48
C THR A 210 10.78 -31.89 -8.51
N TRP A 211 9.46 -31.89 -8.73
CA TRP A 211 8.65 -30.67 -8.82
C TRP A 211 8.86 -29.74 -7.60
N ARG A 212 9.02 -28.47 -7.92
CA ARG A 212 9.23 -27.41 -6.93
C ARG A 212 8.16 -26.32 -7.15
N PRO A 213 7.54 -25.82 -6.05
CA PRO A 213 6.63 -24.70 -6.15
C PRO A 213 7.34 -23.46 -6.68
N GLY A 214 6.69 -22.74 -7.57
CA GLY A 214 7.14 -21.45 -8.05
C GLY A 214 6.69 -20.29 -7.16
N ALA A 215 7.08 -19.10 -7.52
CA ALA A 215 6.64 -17.88 -6.88
C ALA A 215 6.72 -16.69 -7.84
N LEU A 216 5.86 -15.70 -7.63
CA LEU A 216 6.07 -14.37 -8.21
C LEU A 216 7.30 -13.72 -7.58
N PRO A 217 8.03 -12.88 -8.32
CA PRO A 217 9.21 -12.20 -7.79
C PRO A 217 8.82 -11.20 -6.69
N VAL A 218 9.76 -10.95 -5.78
CA VAL A 218 9.79 -9.83 -4.80
C VAL A 218 8.54 -9.61 -3.94
N GLN A 219 7.84 -10.66 -3.55
CA GLN A 219 6.55 -10.58 -2.85
C GLN A 219 5.57 -9.64 -3.58
N ALA A 220 5.30 -9.97 -4.84
CA ALA A 220 4.53 -9.12 -5.75
C ALA A 220 3.11 -8.80 -5.24
N LEU A 221 2.46 -9.71 -4.52
CA LEU A 221 1.15 -9.46 -3.92
C LEU A 221 1.22 -8.39 -2.82
N ASP A 222 2.27 -8.42 -1.99
CA ASP A 222 2.50 -7.39 -0.97
C ASP A 222 2.68 -6.02 -1.62
N HIS A 223 3.56 -5.90 -2.59
CA HIS A 223 3.82 -4.64 -3.29
C HIS A 223 2.56 -4.11 -3.99
N ALA A 224 1.85 -4.96 -4.74
CA ALA A 224 0.63 -4.58 -5.44
C ALA A 224 -0.48 -4.14 -4.46
N THR A 225 -0.67 -4.88 -3.36
CA THR A 225 -1.61 -4.50 -2.29
C THR A 225 -1.19 -3.18 -1.64
N GLY A 226 0.10 -2.95 -1.45
CA GLY A 226 0.64 -1.71 -0.92
C GLY A 226 0.29 -0.50 -1.80
N TYR A 227 0.53 -0.58 -3.09
CA TYR A 227 0.09 0.47 -4.04
C TYR A 227 -1.42 0.65 -4.02
N GLY A 228 -2.19 -0.42 -3.96
CA GLY A 228 -3.64 -0.38 -3.81
C GLY A 228 -4.10 0.35 -2.54
N CYS A 229 -3.43 0.11 -1.40
CA CYS A 229 -3.69 0.81 -0.15
C CYS A 229 -3.39 2.32 -0.26
N ALA A 230 -2.28 2.70 -0.90
CA ALA A 230 -1.96 4.11 -1.12
C ALA A 230 -3.02 4.79 -2.01
N ALA A 231 -3.42 4.14 -3.10
CA ALA A 231 -4.48 4.62 -3.98
C ALA A 231 -5.83 4.77 -3.25
N ALA A 232 -6.17 3.81 -2.37
CA ALA A 232 -7.35 3.88 -1.53
C ALA A 232 -7.33 5.08 -0.58
N ALA A 233 -6.20 5.32 0.09
CA ALA A 233 -6.04 6.49 0.97
C ALA A 233 -6.25 7.81 0.19
N VAL A 234 -5.63 7.94 -0.97
CA VAL A 234 -5.78 9.14 -1.84
C VAL A 234 -7.24 9.31 -2.29
N THR A 235 -7.90 8.21 -2.68
CA THR A 235 -9.32 8.22 -3.08
C THR A 235 -10.22 8.68 -1.93
N LEU A 236 -10.04 8.13 -0.72
CA LEU A 236 -10.80 8.54 0.46
C LEU A 236 -10.56 10.01 0.82
N LEU A 237 -9.33 10.51 0.72
CA LEU A 237 -9.02 11.93 0.90
C LEU A 237 -9.69 12.80 -0.17
N GLY A 238 -9.70 12.34 -1.42
CA GLY A 238 -10.41 13.01 -2.52
C GLY A 238 -11.92 13.11 -2.25
N ASN A 239 -12.55 12.00 -1.87
CA ASN A 239 -13.97 11.95 -1.51
C ASN A 239 -14.29 12.86 -0.32
N ARG A 240 -13.42 12.90 0.70
CA ARG A 240 -13.56 13.79 1.85
C ARG A 240 -13.61 15.28 1.43
N ARG A 241 -12.82 15.68 0.43
CA ARG A 241 -12.82 17.07 -0.06
C ARG A 241 -14.17 17.49 -0.63
N SER A 242 -14.92 16.56 -1.22
CA SER A 242 -16.23 16.83 -1.82
C SER A 242 -17.40 16.60 -0.88
N THR A 243 -17.29 15.64 0.04
CA THR A 243 -18.40 15.20 0.91
C THR A 243 -18.27 15.65 2.36
N GLY A 244 -17.06 16.02 2.80
CA GLY A 244 -16.72 16.23 4.23
C GLY A 244 -16.51 14.93 5.00
N ALA A 245 -16.84 13.78 4.42
CA ALA A 245 -16.75 12.46 5.08
C ALA A 245 -15.52 11.68 4.60
N GLY A 246 -14.86 11.00 5.52
CA GLY A 246 -13.86 9.99 5.26
C GLY A 246 -14.48 8.64 4.89
N GLY A 247 -13.82 7.57 5.27
CA GLY A 247 -14.35 6.23 5.01
C GLY A 247 -13.35 5.12 5.30
N VAL A 248 -13.76 3.88 5.03
CA VAL A 248 -12.92 2.69 5.18
C VAL A 248 -12.67 2.03 3.83
N ALA A 249 -11.42 1.74 3.55
CA ALA A 249 -11.03 0.82 2.48
C ALA A 249 -10.41 -0.45 3.11
N ARG A 250 -10.82 -1.62 2.62
CA ARG A 250 -10.36 -2.92 3.11
C ARG A 250 -9.73 -3.70 1.96
N LEU A 251 -8.45 -4.00 2.09
CA LEU A 251 -7.69 -4.73 1.10
C LEU A 251 -7.15 -6.05 1.67
N SER A 252 -6.78 -6.96 0.80
CA SER A 252 -6.12 -8.21 1.22
C SER A 252 -5.23 -8.76 0.11
N LEU A 253 -4.19 -9.50 0.50
CA LEU A 253 -3.30 -10.17 -0.45
C LEU A 253 -4.06 -11.20 -1.31
N ALA A 254 -5.00 -11.93 -0.70
CA ALA A 254 -5.82 -12.90 -1.44
C ALA A 254 -6.70 -12.23 -2.50
N ARG A 255 -7.23 -11.04 -2.22
CA ARG A 255 -7.97 -10.27 -3.23
C ARG A 255 -7.07 -9.78 -4.36
N THR A 256 -5.85 -9.36 -4.03
CA THR A 256 -4.84 -8.99 -5.03
C THR A 256 -4.48 -10.18 -5.92
N ALA A 257 -4.35 -11.38 -5.34
CA ALA A 257 -4.13 -12.61 -6.12
C ALA A 257 -5.30 -12.92 -7.06
N GLU A 258 -6.55 -12.74 -6.61
CA GLU A 258 -7.73 -12.92 -7.46
C GLU A 258 -7.78 -11.89 -8.60
N GLU A 259 -7.46 -10.63 -8.34
CA GLU A 259 -7.36 -9.61 -9.38
C GLU A 259 -6.27 -9.95 -10.40
N LEU A 260 -5.12 -10.46 -9.96
CA LEU A 260 -4.06 -10.92 -10.85
C LEU A 260 -4.56 -12.02 -11.81
N TRP A 261 -5.30 -13.01 -11.29
CA TRP A 261 -5.91 -14.06 -12.12
C TRP A 261 -6.95 -13.53 -13.12
N SER A 262 -7.56 -12.39 -12.84
CA SER A 262 -8.56 -11.77 -13.71
C SER A 262 -7.96 -10.92 -14.82
N LEU A 263 -6.67 -10.64 -14.78
CA LEU A 263 -6.00 -9.88 -15.84
C LEU A 263 -5.93 -10.70 -17.13
N PRO A 264 -6.06 -10.05 -18.29
CA PRO A 264 -5.87 -10.73 -19.57
C PRO A 264 -4.45 -11.27 -19.68
N SER A 265 -4.32 -12.49 -20.21
CA SER A 265 -3.01 -13.02 -20.57
C SER A 265 -2.41 -12.14 -21.67
N ILE A 266 -1.19 -11.70 -21.47
CA ILE A 266 -0.42 -11.00 -22.49
C ILE A 266 0.38 -12.10 -23.19
N ASP A 267 0.16 -12.28 -24.49
CA ASP A 267 1.00 -13.16 -25.30
C ASP A 267 2.47 -12.74 -25.18
N ASP A 268 3.40 -13.67 -25.31
CA ASP A 268 4.84 -13.64 -25.03
C ASP A 268 5.66 -12.43 -25.57
N GLU A 269 5.06 -11.29 -25.73
CA GLU A 269 5.77 -10.05 -26.02
C GLU A 269 6.54 -9.64 -24.75
N VAL A 270 7.85 -9.86 -24.78
CA VAL A 270 8.74 -9.34 -23.73
C VAL A 270 8.61 -7.81 -23.73
N LEU A 271 7.83 -7.29 -22.79
CA LEU A 271 7.74 -5.85 -22.59
C LEU A 271 9.12 -5.34 -22.18
N GLU A 272 9.69 -4.45 -22.98
CA GLU A 272 10.92 -3.77 -22.65
C GLU A 272 10.66 -2.86 -21.42
N VAL A 273 11.08 -3.32 -20.25
CA VAL A 273 10.95 -2.55 -19.02
C VAL A 273 12.07 -1.52 -18.97
N ALA A 274 11.71 -0.25 -18.91
CA ALA A 274 12.69 0.82 -18.75
C ALA A 274 13.53 0.61 -17.49
N SER A 275 14.83 0.91 -17.57
CA SER A 275 15.70 0.83 -16.41
C SER A 275 15.19 1.76 -15.29
N PRO A 276 15.09 1.26 -14.04
CA PRO A 276 14.59 2.05 -12.94
C PRO A 276 15.54 3.21 -12.63
N LEU A 277 14.97 4.36 -12.27
CA LEU A 277 15.75 5.49 -11.78
C LEU A 277 16.32 5.15 -10.41
N ARG A 278 17.64 5.21 -10.27
CA ARG A 278 18.36 4.97 -9.01
C ARG A 278 18.85 6.28 -8.41
N SER A 279 18.85 6.35 -7.10
CA SER A 279 19.37 7.46 -6.31
C SER A 279 20.18 6.94 -5.13
N ARG A 280 20.92 7.86 -4.48
CA ARG A 280 21.71 7.56 -3.29
C ARG A 280 21.47 8.62 -2.22
N LEU A 281 21.27 8.18 -0.99
CA LEU A 281 21.21 9.02 0.21
C LEU A 281 22.09 8.44 1.31
N ASP A 282 22.72 9.30 2.08
CA ASP A 282 23.40 8.91 3.31
C ASP A 282 22.38 8.74 4.44
N SER A 283 22.56 7.73 5.27
CA SER A 283 21.66 7.37 6.36
C SER A 283 22.40 6.86 7.58
N SER A 284 21.68 6.61 8.67
CA SER A 284 22.22 5.90 9.85
C SER A 284 22.61 4.45 9.56
N PHE A 285 22.13 3.87 8.44
CA PHE A 285 22.49 2.54 7.96
C PHE A 285 23.67 2.56 6.97
N GLY A 286 24.32 3.71 6.80
CA GLY A 286 25.32 3.95 5.77
C GLY A 286 24.69 4.56 4.50
N ALA A 287 25.48 4.57 3.42
CA ALA A 287 25.01 5.07 2.14
C ALA A 287 24.06 4.04 1.50
N LEU A 288 22.82 4.44 1.30
CA LEU A 288 21.78 3.62 0.66
C LEU A 288 21.69 3.96 -0.83
N GLU A 289 21.82 2.96 -1.67
CA GLU A 289 21.44 3.02 -3.08
C GLU A 289 20.05 2.39 -3.24
N PHE A 290 19.12 3.08 -3.87
CA PHE A 290 17.73 2.67 -3.95
C PHE A 290 17.10 3.06 -5.28
N VAL A 291 15.96 2.45 -5.58
CA VAL A 291 15.10 2.79 -6.72
C VAL A 291 14.06 3.82 -6.29
N GLU A 292 13.97 4.90 -7.07
CA GLU A 292 12.93 5.92 -6.85
C GLU A 292 11.52 5.36 -7.08
N PRO A 293 10.49 5.92 -6.44
CA PRO A 293 9.11 5.50 -6.67
C PRO A 293 8.76 5.55 -8.16
N PRO A 294 8.08 4.54 -8.73
CA PRO A 294 7.68 4.54 -10.14
C PRO A 294 6.46 5.45 -10.36
N LEU A 295 6.52 6.67 -9.88
CA LEU A 295 5.42 7.63 -9.87
C LEU A 295 5.84 8.94 -10.53
N VAL A 296 4.93 9.50 -11.30
CA VAL A 296 5.08 10.81 -11.93
C VAL A 296 3.94 11.71 -11.47
N ASP A 297 4.27 12.90 -10.96
CA ASP A 297 3.30 13.94 -10.66
C ASP A 297 3.47 15.11 -11.61
N SER A 298 2.45 15.37 -12.43
CA SER A 298 2.41 16.46 -13.40
C SER A 298 3.66 16.56 -14.28
N GLY A 299 4.14 15.40 -14.75
CA GLY A 299 5.31 15.29 -15.62
C GLY A 299 6.65 15.25 -14.89
N ALA A 300 6.68 15.37 -13.58
CA ALA A 300 7.90 15.28 -12.77
C ALA A 300 7.96 13.94 -12.03
N GLN A 301 9.13 13.29 -12.06
CA GLN A 301 9.40 12.07 -11.31
C GLN A 301 9.28 12.35 -9.80
N VAL A 302 8.46 11.59 -9.09
CA VAL A 302 8.42 11.58 -7.63
C VAL A 302 9.71 10.98 -7.10
N ARG A 303 10.30 11.63 -6.08
CA ARG A 303 11.59 11.22 -5.49
C ARG A 303 11.50 11.16 -3.98
N HIS A 304 12.27 10.25 -3.40
CA HIS A 304 12.53 10.28 -1.97
C HIS A 304 13.46 11.45 -1.60
N ARG A 305 13.12 12.15 -0.53
CA ARG A 305 13.83 13.35 -0.06
C ARG A 305 14.66 13.08 1.19
N HIS A 306 14.25 12.12 2.00
CA HIS A 306 14.89 11.79 3.27
C HIS A 306 15.14 10.29 3.33
N ALA A 307 16.32 9.94 3.78
CA ALA A 307 16.66 8.56 4.11
C ALA A 307 15.84 8.06 5.32
N PRO A 308 15.70 6.75 5.49
CA PRO A 308 15.07 6.17 6.68
C PRO A 308 15.76 6.67 7.96
N PRO A 309 15.00 7.09 9.00
CA PRO A 309 15.57 7.43 10.29
C PRO A 309 16.07 6.17 11.01
N PRO A 310 16.83 6.28 12.11
CA PRO A 310 17.00 5.16 13.01
C PRO A 310 15.67 4.63 13.51
N TYR A 311 15.54 3.32 13.63
CA TYR A 311 14.31 2.66 14.09
C TYR A 311 13.85 3.20 15.44
N GLY A 312 12.59 3.57 15.57
CA GLY A 312 11.96 4.03 16.81
C GLY A 312 12.48 5.38 17.35
N SER A 313 13.34 6.08 16.61
CA SER A 313 14.06 7.27 17.13
C SER A 313 13.27 8.57 17.12
N SER A 314 12.12 8.60 16.47
CA SER A 314 11.31 9.82 16.36
C SER A 314 10.45 10.03 17.59
N ALA A 315 10.15 11.29 17.89
CA ALA A 315 9.16 11.61 18.90
C ALA A 315 7.76 11.08 18.50
N LEU A 316 6.99 10.64 19.46
CA LEU A 316 5.57 10.26 19.27
C LEU A 316 4.70 11.53 19.13
N ALA A 317 4.94 12.28 18.08
CA ALA A 317 4.34 13.58 17.77
C ALA A 317 4.31 13.83 16.27
N TRP A 318 3.37 14.67 15.79
CA TRP A 318 3.42 15.19 14.43
C TRP A 318 4.58 16.17 14.23
N ALA A 319 5.05 16.35 12.98
CA ALA A 319 6.10 17.29 12.62
C ALA A 319 5.63 18.74 12.77
#